data_6156588d7d9ea0649e5846f4b23d28ad
#
_entry.id   6156588d7d9ea0649e5846f4b23d28ad
#
_cell.length_a   1.000
_cell.length_b   1.000
_cell.length_c   1.000
_cell.angle_alpha   90.00
_cell.angle_beta   90.00
_cell.angle_gamma   90.00
#
_symmetry.space_group_name_H-M   'P 1'
#
loop_
_entity.id
_entity.type
_entity.pdbx_description
1 polymer ?
#
loop_
_entity_poly.entity_id
_entity_poly.type
_entity_poly.pdbx_seq_one_letter_code
_entity_poly.pdbx_strand_id
1 'polypeptide(L)'
;MLKRYSSITLAFALALSILSVWAAFSPRVQRAAAFDGDAYAIKGGTVVTVTGATIQKGTVIIRNGLIEAVGADIPIPGDARIIDAAGMTVYPGLIDAYTNIGLGAPAPIPAQGGRGRGASDQTTPVNPALAIAAATAPAQPTPTPAGQSPELMASDELKVTAETFDQQRSAGITTALVAPREGIYQGQSALINLGAAEPEKLIIKNPVSLNVSFGTGRGFGGGYPSSLMGVFAFLRQSMLDAQHYKSAWDHYNRNKRGMQRPETDKSLAALQPVIAGAMPVAFAANSEREIKRAIGLGEEFSLKFLIAGGLQSYQVADLLKQKNVTVLLSLNYPQRPANLEDPESEPLRVLRDRAAAPTSAAALHKAGVRFAFQSGYLNRPSDYIANAAKAIEAGLPKDEAIKAMTIYPAEIFGVAEQLGSIEKGKIANLVVTSGDLFDRRSQVKHVFVDGKPYEIKPPAPTQAGPGGRFGGRGGRPNAANAANAANAGGSASAAVSAAGSWSITSESPQGPIQLTFNLRQEDATISGEVASPFGTFPLSGSLSGNELSFAFTAKIQDQEVAVSGKGSIDGNSIRGTITAMGHDSDFSGTRSPR
;
A
#
# COMPACT_ATOMS: atom_id res chain seq x y z
N MET A 1 -39.61 -30.48 48.43
CA MET A 1 -38.18 -30.26 48.09
C MET A 1 -37.83 -30.33 46.61
N LEU A 2 -38.76 -30.47 45.67
CA LEU A 2 -38.50 -30.62 44.23
C LEU A 2 -38.50 -29.31 43.38
N LYS A 3 -38.83 -28.15 43.96
CA LYS A 3 -38.88 -26.86 43.19
C LYS A 3 -37.61 -26.04 43.20
N ARG A 4 -36.56 -26.41 43.94
CA ARG A 4 -35.29 -25.65 43.99
C ARG A 4 -34.20 -26.15 43.03
N TYR A 5 -34.32 -27.36 42.46
CA TYR A 5 -33.36 -27.92 41.52
C TYR A 5 -33.59 -27.50 40.06
N SER A 6 -34.84 -27.10 39.71
CA SER A 6 -35.19 -26.66 38.34
C SER A 6 -34.59 -25.30 37.95
N SER A 7 -34.35 -24.40 38.94
CA SER A 7 -33.82 -23.06 38.65
C SER A 7 -32.30 -23.04 38.46
N ILE A 8 -31.56 -23.97 39.07
CA ILE A 8 -30.12 -24.07 38.98
C ILE A 8 -29.72 -24.74 37.65
N THR A 9 -30.45 -25.74 37.19
CA THR A 9 -30.22 -26.39 35.88
C THR A 9 -30.52 -25.47 34.70
N LEU A 10 -31.53 -24.58 34.82
CA LEU A 10 -31.85 -23.61 33.78
C LEU A 10 -30.79 -22.50 33.69
N ALA A 11 -30.24 -22.06 34.83
CA ALA A 11 -29.17 -21.07 34.86
C ALA A 11 -27.83 -21.62 34.28
N PHE A 12 -27.52 -22.90 34.53
CA PHE A 12 -26.33 -23.55 33.96
C PHE A 12 -26.47 -23.80 32.46
N ALA A 13 -27.66 -24.16 31.97
CA ALA A 13 -27.92 -24.32 30.53
C ALA A 13 -27.84 -22.99 29.77
N LEU A 14 -28.33 -21.88 30.41
CA LEU A 14 -28.24 -20.53 29.82
C LEU A 14 -26.80 -20.01 29.83
N ALA A 15 -26.00 -20.27 30.86
CA ALA A 15 -24.58 -19.91 30.92
C ALA A 15 -23.73 -20.69 29.90
N LEU A 16 -24.02 -21.98 29.69
CA LEU A 16 -23.34 -22.80 28.66
C LEU A 16 -23.67 -22.33 27.23
N SER A 17 -24.92 -21.88 27.00
CA SER A 17 -25.33 -21.38 25.67
C SER A 17 -24.71 -20.01 25.35
N ILE A 18 -24.50 -19.15 26.34
CA ILE A 18 -23.83 -17.85 26.18
C ILE A 18 -22.31 -18.07 25.92
N LEU A 19 -21.67 -19.03 26.60
CA LEU A 19 -20.26 -19.36 26.33
C LEU A 19 -20.05 -19.95 24.92
N SER A 20 -20.98 -20.74 24.41
CA SER A 20 -20.88 -21.33 23.07
C SER A 20 -21.07 -20.30 21.95
N VAL A 21 -21.89 -19.25 22.15
CA VAL A 21 -22.05 -18.16 21.20
C VAL A 21 -20.80 -17.26 21.16
N TRP A 22 -20.14 -17.02 22.31
CA TRP A 22 -18.88 -16.27 22.36
C TRP A 22 -17.72 -16.99 21.67
N ALA A 23 -17.67 -18.32 21.75
CA ALA A 23 -16.64 -19.13 21.07
C ALA A 23 -16.81 -19.15 19.54
N ALA A 24 -18.02 -18.93 19.01
CA ALA A 24 -18.28 -18.90 17.56
C ALA A 24 -17.93 -17.55 16.92
N PHE A 25 -17.84 -16.46 17.69
CA PHE A 25 -17.48 -15.11 17.22
C PHE A 25 -16.07 -14.67 17.60
N SER A 26 -15.29 -15.53 18.25
CA SER A 26 -13.87 -15.25 18.41
C SER A 26 -13.21 -15.29 17.04
N PRO A 27 -12.54 -14.20 16.60
CA PRO A 27 -11.78 -14.26 15.35
C PRO A 27 -10.80 -15.44 15.46
N ARG A 28 -10.96 -16.43 14.60
CA ARG A 28 -10.00 -17.54 14.51
C ARG A 28 -8.67 -16.91 14.10
N VAL A 29 -7.81 -16.66 15.08
CA VAL A 29 -6.41 -16.36 14.82
C VAL A 29 -5.84 -17.63 14.18
N GLN A 30 -5.73 -17.62 12.85
CA GLN A 30 -5.07 -18.70 12.15
C GLN A 30 -3.60 -18.73 12.60
N ARG A 31 -3.25 -19.77 13.33
CA ARG A 31 -1.87 -20.03 13.70
C ARG A 31 -1.07 -20.21 12.42
N ALA A 32 0.01 -19.45 12.28
CA ALA A 32 0.98 -19.65 11.20
C ALA A 32 1.34 -21.13 11.10
N ALA A 33 1.44 -21.63 9.86
CA ALA A 33 1.77 -23.02 9.58
C ALA A 33 3.06 -23.44 10.29
N ALA A 34 3.09 -24.67 10.81
CA ALA A 34 4.28 -25.24 11.40
C ALA A 34 5.43 -25.24 10.38
N PHE A 35 6.53 -24.57 10.75
CA PHE A 35 7.72 -24.50 9.92
C PHE A 35 8.62 -25.71 10.15
N ASP A 36 9.30 -26.15 9.09
CA ASP A 36 10.34 -27.17 9.14
C ASP A 36 11.42 -26.78 10.16
N GLY A 37 11.74 -27.69 11.06
CA GLY A 37 12.47 -27.60 12.31
C GLY A 37 13.84 -26.90 12.36
N ASP A 38 14.01 -25.78 11.64
CA ASP A 38 15.24 -24.99 11.73
C ASP A 38 15.29 -24.19 13.05
N ALA A 39 16.35 -24.41 13.83
CA ALA A 39 16.65 -23.62 15.03
C ALA A 39 17.74 -22.58 14.71
N TYR A 40 17.57 -21.36 15.18
CA TYR A 40 18.55 -20.28 15.06
C TYR A 40 18.83 -19.64 16.41
N ALA A 41 20.06 -19.19 16.62
CA ALA A 41 20.46 -18.42 17.80
C ALA A 41 21.18 -17.14 17.36
N ILE A 42 20.56 -15.98 17.60
CA ILE A 42 21.17 -14.66 17.37
C ILE A 42 21.90 -14.30 18.67
N LYS A 43 23.25 -14.29 18.65
CA LYS A 43 24.07 -14.19 19.85
C LYS A 43 24.84 -12.87 19.96
N GLY A 44 24.92 -12.31 21.15
CA GLY A 44 25.87 -11.26 21.50
C GLY A 44 25.46 -9.84 21.12
N GLY A 45 24.25 -9.65 20.56
CA GLY A 45 23.72 -8.35 20.17
C GLY A 45 23.07 -7.58 21.33
N THR A 46 22.81 -6.29 21.13
CA THR A 46 21.93 -5.51 21.98
C THR A 46 20.48 -5.82 21.59
N VAL A 47 19.70 -6.46 22.47
CA VAL A 47 18.31 -6.85 22.19
C VAL A 47 17.36 -5.81 22.75
N VAL A 48 16.63 -5.12 21.88
CA VAL A 48 15.58 -4.16 22.23
C VAL A 48 14.25 -4.90 22.28
N THR A 49 13.78 -5.23 23.48
CA THR A 49 12.57 -6.03 23.68
C THR A 49 11.28 -5.26 23.41
N VAL A 50 11.32 -3.92 23.52
CA VAL A 50 10.24 -2.93 23.38
C VAL A 50 9.28 -2.89 24.58
N THR A 51 8.88 -4.01 25.13
CA THR A 51 7.99 -4.11 26.30
C THR A 51 8.75 -4.27 27.62
N GLY A 52 10.01 -4.72 27.57
CA GLY A 52 10.91 -4.88 28.72
C GLY A 52 12.18 -4.06 28.59
N ALA A 53 13.16 -4.38 29.47
CA ALA A 53 14.47 -3.74 29.43
C ALA A 53 15.28 -4.19 28.21
N THR A 54 16.10 -3.29 27.67
CA THR A 54 17.09 -3.62 26.64
C THR A 54 18.17 -4.53 27.24
N ILE A 55 18.46 -5.65 26.59
CA ILE A 55 19.43 -6.66 27.05
C ILE A 55 20.74 -6.45 26.29
N GLN A 56 21.80 -6.10 27.01
CA GLN A 56 23.14 -5.98 26.43
C GLN A 56 23.74 -7.37 26.24
N LYS A 57 24.43 -7.59 25.11
CA LYS A 57 25.03 -8.88 24.76
C LYS A 57 24.05 -10.04 24.86
N GLY A 58 22.78 -9.76 24.53
CA GLY A 58 21.69 -10.73 24.61
C GLY A 58 21.78 -11.81 23.54
N THR A 59 21.05 -12.88 23.77
CA THR A 59 20.85 -13.99 22.83
C THR A 59 19.35 -14.19 22.63
N VAL A 60 18.91 -14.38 21.38
CA VAL A 60 17.54 -14.74 21.02
C VAL A 60 17.58 -16.11 20.36
N ILE A 61 16.86 -17.08 20.92
CA ILE A 61 16.73 -18.42 20.35
C ILE A 61 15.38 -18.51 19.63
N ILE A 62 15.45 -18.94 18.38
CA ILE A 62 14.31 -19.12 17.49
C ILE A 62 14.16 -20.62 17.24
N ARG A 63 12.95 -21.15 17.37
CA ARG A 63 12.62 -22.53 17.03
C ARG A 63 11.21 -22.63 16.49
N ASN A 64 11.04 -23.36 15.39
CA ASN A 64 9.73 -23.57 14.77
C ASN A 64 8.94 -22.28 14.50
N GLY A 65 9.61 -21.22 14.03
CA GLY A 65 8.98 -19.94 13.73
C GLY A 65 8.73 -19.03 14.94
N LEU A 66 8.98 -19.50 16.17
CA LEU A 66 8.70 -18.77 17.41
C LEU A 66 9.98 -18.42 18.17
N ILE A 67 9.91 -17.40 19.00
CA ILE A 67 10.96 -17.07 19.97
C ILE A 67 10.86 -18.07 21.13
N GLU A 68 11.84 -18.97 21.22
CA GLU A 68 11.92 -19.97 22.29
C GLU A 68 12.41 -19.38 23.59
N ALA A 69 13.44 -18.53 23.51
CA ALA A 69 14.03 -17.87 24.67
C ALA A 69 14.73 -16.56 24.27
N VAL A 70 14.80 -15.61 25.22
CA VAL A 70 15.56 -14.37 25.10
C VAL A 70 16.19 -14.04 26.44
N GLY A 71 17.47 -13.65 26.45
CA GLY A 71 18.20 -13.33 27.69
C GLY A 71 19.67 -13.03 27.43
N ALA A 72 20.42 -12.63 28.47
CA ALA A 72 21.85 -12.33 28.36
C ALA A 72 22.70 -13.62 28.27
N ASP A 73 22.48 -14.58 29.14
CA ASP A 73 23.30 -15.78 29.28
C ASP A 73 22.46 -17.05 29.18
N ILE A 74 21.74 -17.22 28.08
CA ILE A 74 20.92 -18.42 27.86
C ILE A 74 21.71 -19.49 27.10
N PRO A 75 21.57 -20.78 27.48
CA PRO A 75 22.25 -21.87 26.80
C PRO A 75 21.73 -21.99 25.35
N ILE A 76 22.65 -22.06 24.39
CA ILE A 76 22.31 -22.23 22.98
C ILE A 76 22.15 -23.72 22.69
N PRO A 77 21.02 -24.18 22.15
CA PRO A 77 20.82 -25.56 21.72
C PRO A 77 21.87 -25.99 20.68
N GLY A 78 22.36 -27.24 20.77
CA GLY A 78 23.42 -27.74 19.91
C GLY A 78 23.01 -27.89 18.44
N ASP A 79 21.70 -27.91 18.15
CA ASP A 79 21.12 -27.96 16.83
C ASP A 79 20.84 -26.56 16.22
N ALA A 80 21.04 -25.48 17.00
CA ALA A 80 20.77 -24.13 16.51
C ALA A 80 21.91 -23.59 15.63
N ARG A 81 21.56 -22.99 14.51
CA ARG A 81 22.49 -22.24 13.65
C ARG A 81 22.78 -20.89 14.31
N ILE A 82 24.05 -20.65 14.66
CA ILE A 82 24.46 -19.44 15.37
C ILE A 82 24.68 -18.31 14.36
N ILE A 83 24.06 -17.15 14.63
CA ILE A 83 24.29 -15.88 13.95
C ILE A 83 24.95 -14.94 14.95
N ASP A 84 26.18 -14.56 14.67
CA ASP A 84 26.91 -13.61 15.51
C ASP A 84 26.38 -12.18 15.26
N ALA A 85 25.82 -11.59 16.31
CA ALA A 85 25.32 -10.23 16.34
C ALA A 85 26.14 -9.30 17.24
N ALA A 86 27.39 -9.66 17.54
CA ALA A 86 28.26 -8.82 18.36
C ALA A 86 28.41 -7.42 17.76
N GLY A 87 28.12 -6.38 18.56
CA GLY A 87 28.11 -4.99 18.10
C GLY A 87 26.88 -4.58 17.27
N MET A 88 25.96 -5.50 17.03
CA MET A 88 24.69 -5.24 16.32
C MET A 88 23.54 -5.06 17.30
N THR A 89 22.42 -4.52 16.80
CA THR A 89 21.18 -4.37 17.57
C THR A 89 20.06 -5.20 16.96
N VAL A 90 19.36 -5.94 17.82
CA VAL A 90 18.21 -6.79 17.44
C VAL A 90 16.93 -6.09 17.86
N TYR A 91 16.06 -5.85 16.92
CA TYR A 91 14.72 -5.26 17.11
C TYR A 91 13.64 -6.27 16.76
N PRO A 92 12.41 -6.12 17.30
CA PRO A 92 11.25 -6.79 16.71
C PRO A 92 11.10 -6.37 15.25
N GLY A 93 10.57 -7.23 14.42
CA GLY A 93 10.25 -6.90 13.04
C GLY A 93 9.32 -5.69 12.94
N LEU A 94 9.63 -4.78 12.04
CA LEU A 94 8.83 -3.58 11.85
C LEU A 94 7.49 -3.93 11.20
N ILE A 95 6.43 -3.24 11.64
CA ILE A 95 5.06 -3.41 11.15
C ILE A 95 4.66 -2.14 10.39
N ASP A 96 4.37 -2.27 9.10
CA ASP A 96 3.75 -1.20 8.33
C ASP A 96 2.24 -1.22 8.57
N ALA A 97 1.73 -0.18 9.23
CA ALA A 97 0.35 -0.16 9.69
C ALA A 97 -0.68 0.12 8.58
N TYR A 98 -0.28 0.46 7.35
CA TYR A 98 -1.19 0.61 6.22
C TYR A 98 -0.44 0.72 4.88
N THR A 99 -0.66 -0.24 3.99
CA THR A 99 -0.02 -0.31 2.66
C THR A 99 -0.91 -1.08 1.67
N ASN A 100 -0.54 -1.10 0.40
CA ASN A 100 -1.19 -1.93 -0.63
C ASN A 100 -0.25 -2.98 -1.22
N ILE A 101 0.85 -3.26 -0.54
CA ILE A 101 1.85 -4.20 -1.05
C ILE A 101 1.27 -5.60 -1.26
N GLY A 102 1.68 -6.25 -2.34
CA GLY A 102 1.20 -7.59 -2.69
C GLY A 102 -0.20 -7.63 -3.29
N LEU A 103 -0.91 -6.51 -3.36
CA LEU A 103 -2.14 -6.42 -4.15
C LEU A 103 -1.77 -6.19 -5.62
N GLY A 104 -2.47 -6.86 -6.52
CA GLY A 104 -2.28 -6.63 -7.96
C GLY A 104 -2.54 -5.18 -8.33
N ALA A 105 -1.93 -4.71 -9.43
CA ALA A 105 -2.38 -3.47 -10.02
C ALA A 105 -3.89 -3.57 -10.28
N PRO A 106 -4.66 -2.49 -10.02
CA PRO A 106 -6.09 -2.49 -10.29
C PRO A 106 -6.37 -2.97 -11.70
N ALA A 107 -7.33 -3.86 -11.86
CA ALA A 107 -7.75 -4.26 -13.20
C ALA A 107 -8.21 -3.02 -13.95
N PRO A 108 -7.74 -2.77 -15.20
CA PRO A 108 -8.23 -1.65 -15.97
C PRO A 108 -9.76 -1.80 -16.06
N ILE A 109 -10.47 -0.78 -15.57
CA ILE A 109 -11.94 -0.74 -15.63
C ILE A 109 -12.28 -0.84 -17.12
N PRO A 110 -13.05 -1.85 -17.58
CA PRO A 110 -13.47 -1.91 -18.96
C PRO A 110 -14.14 -0.57 -19.27
N ALA A 111 -13.59 0.16 -20.24
CA ALA A 111 -14.20 1.39 -20.71
C ALA A 111 -15.63 1.02 -21.16
N GLN A 112 -16.61 1.27 -20.29
CA GLN A 112 -18.00 1.21 -20.70
C GLN A 112 -18.12 2.23 -21.83
N GLY A 113 -18.35 1.71 -23.03
CA GLY A 113 -18.35 2.45 -24.26
C GLY A 113 -19.07 3.78 -24.08
N GLY A 114 -18.29 4.84 -24.21
CA GLY A 114 -18.82 6.20 -24.17
C GLY A 114 -19.97 6.31 -25.19
N ARG A 115 -21.18 6.34 -24.68
CA ARG A 115 -22.27 6.89 -25.47
C ARG A 115 -21.91 8.34 -25.74
N GLY A 116 -21.41 8.56 -26.95
CA GLY A 116 -21.12 9.88 -27.45
C GLY A 116 -22.27 10.83 -27.16
N ARG A 117 -21.99 11.87 -26.39
CA ARG A 117 -22.82 13.06 -26.39
C ARG A 117 -22.67 13.72 -27.77
N GLY A 118 -23.32 13.12 -28.77
CA GLY A 118 -23.73 13.87 -29.94
C GLY A 118 -24.85 14.78 -29.50
N ALA A 119 -24.57 16.06 -29.39
CA ALA A 119 -25.61 17.07 -29.39
C ALA A 119 -26.31 17.01 -30.75
N SER A 120 -27.38 16.24 -30.83
CA SER A 120 -28.37 16.38 -31.88
C SER A 120 -29.67 16.85 -31.22
N ASP A 121 -29.90 18.13 -31.37
CA ASP A 121 -31.19 18.79 -31.24
C ASP A 121 -32.18 18.09 -32.16
N GLN A 122 -32.89 17.07 -31.67
CA GLN A 122 -34.08 16.52 -32.29
C GLN A 122 -35.12 16.29 -31.20
N THR A 123 -36.03 17.25 -31.11
CA THR A 123 -37.32 17.11 -30.46
C THR A 123 -38.14 16.03 -31.18
N THR A 124 -37.93 14.77 -30.79
CA THR A 124 -38.88 13.70 -31.10
C THR A 124 -40.01 13.76 -30.07
N PRO A 125 -41.27 13.79 -30.47
CA PRO A 125 -42.40 13.79 -29.55
C PRO A 125 -42.39 12.49 -28.74
N VAL A 126 -42.29 12.61 -27.41
CA VAL A 126 -42.31 11.46 -26.49
C VAL A 126 -43.73 10.87 -26.55
N ASN A 127 -43.86 9.65 -27.04
CA ASN A 127 -45.13 8.92 -27.04
C ASN A 127 -45.49 8.61 -25.56
N PRO A 128 -46.63 9.16 -25.03
CA PRO A 128 -47.02 8.98 -23.65
C PRO A 128 -47.22 7.51 -23.25
N ALA A 129 -47.53 6.63 -24.18
CA ALA A 129 -47.65 5.19 -23.93
C ALA A 129 -46.31 4.52 -23.61
N LEU A 130 -45.18 5.01 -24.20
CA LEU A 130 -43.83 4.55 -23.88
C LEU A 130 -43.34 5.04 -22.50
N ALA A 131 -43.80 6.24 -22.09
CA ALA A 131 -43.48 6.76 -20.77
C ALA A 131 -44.17 5.96 -19.64
N ILE A 132 -45.41 5.49 -19.85
CA ILE A 132 -46.16 4.65 -18.92
C ILE A 132 -45.56 3.24 -18.86
N ALA A 133 -45.14 2.66 -19.99
CA ALA A 133 -44.47 1.35 -20.04
C ALA A 133 -43.11 1.38 -19.35
N ALA A 134 -42.37 2.48 -19.41
CA ALA A 134 -41.10 2.66 -18.67
C ALA A 134 -41.31 2.82 -17.15
N ALA A 135 -42.46 3.38 -16.74
CA ALA A 135 -42.79 3.56 -15.33
C ALA A 135 -43.32 2.27 -14.65
N THR A 136 -43.78 1.30 -15.44
CA THR A 136 -44.30 0.01 -14.96
C THR A 136 -43.36 -1.15 -15.17
N ALA A 137 -42.20 -0.94 -15.80
CA ALA A 137 -41.14 -1.94 -15.87
C ALA A 137 -40.60 -2.18 -14.46
N PRO A 138 -40.40 -3.46 -14.02
CA PRO A 138 -39.75 -3.73 -12.75
C PRO A 138 -38.39 -3.02 -12.76
N ALA A 139 -38.11 -2.25 -11.70
CA ALA A 139 -36.88 -1.51 -11.56
C ALA A 139 -35.70 -2.48 -11.80
N GLN A 140 -34.98 -2.30 -12.90
CA GLN A 140 -33.73 -3.03 -13.09
C GLN A 140 -32.83 -2.65 -11.92
N PRO A 141 -32.14 -3.63 -11.29
CA PRO A 141 -31.21 -3.32 -10.22
C PRO A 141 -30.28 -2.24 -10.75
N THR A 142 -30.30 -1.07 -10.10
CA THR A 142 -29.40 0.02 -10.43
C THR A 142 -27.99 -0.53 -10.33
N PRO A 143 -27.15 -0.41 -11.37
CA PRO A 143 -25.79 -0.89 -11.29
C PRO A 143 -25.14 -0.26 -10.05
N THR A 144 -24.54 -1.09 -9.19
CA THR A 144 -23.81 -0.65 -8.02
C THR A 144 -22.89 0.50 -8.43
N PRO A 145 -22.99 1.69 -7.83
CA PRO A 145 -22.13 2.81 -8.20
C PRO A 145 -20.68 2.38 -8.20
N ALA A 146 -19.94 2.74 -9.24
CA ALA A 146 -18.53 2.40 -9.36
C ALA A 146 -17.76 2.87 -8.11
N GLY A 147 -16.94 1.98 -7.53
CA GLY A 147 -16.18 2.29 -6.30
C GLY A 147 -16.87 1.90 -4.98
N GLN A 148 -17.87 1.04 -5.03
CA GLN A 148 -18.46 0.40 -3.87
C GLN A 148 -18.10 -1.08 -3.82
N SER A 149 -17.11 -1.43 -3.03
CA SER A 149 -16.75 -2.83 -2.84
C SER A 149 -16.40 -3.11 -1.38
N PRO A 150 -17.34 -2.85 -0.43
CA PRO A 150 -17.08 -3.13 0.99
C PRO A 150 -16.86 -4.63 1.26
N GLU A 151 -17.33 -5.50 0.36
CA GLU A 151 -17.16 -6.95 0.40
C GLU A 151 -15.79 -7.43 -0.10
N LEU A 152 -15.04 -6.57 -0.83
CA LEU A 152 -13.72 -6.91 -1.34
C LEU A 152 -12.77 -7.20 -0.19
N MET A 153 -12.08 -8.32 -0.24
CA MET A 153 -11.10 -8.68 0.79
C MET A 153 -9.68 -8.60 0.22
N ALA A 154 -8.81 -7.86 0.90
CA ALA A 154 -7.40 -7.77 0.50
C ALA A 154 -6.73 -9.14 0.43
N SER A 155 -7.14 -10.10 1.27
CA SER A 155 -6.66 -11.48 1.26
C SER A 155 -6.86 -12.19 -0.07
N ASP A 156 -7.98 -11.91 -0.76
CA ASP A 156 -8.36 -12.60 -1.99
C ASP A 156 -7.62 -12.05 -3.22
N GLU A 157 -7.09 -10.83 -3.08
CA GLU A 157 -6.36 -10.13 -4.13
C GLU A 157 -4.82 -10.26 -3.99
N LEU A 158 -4.35 -10.94 -2.94
CA LEU A 158 -2.91 -11.09 -2.72
C LEU A 158 -2.25 -11.85 -3.88
N LYS A 159 -1.30 -11.18 -4.55
CA LYS A 159 -0.43 -11.74 -5.60
C LYS A 159 1.01 -11.66 -5.12
N VAL A 160 1.50 -12.75 -4.58
CA VAL A 160 2.81 -12.82 -3.95
C VAL A 160 3.75 -13.65 -4.81
N THR A 161 4.91 -13.05 -5.16
CA THR A 161 6.07 -13.75 -5.68
C THR A 161 7.19 -13.74 -4.63
N ALA A 162 8.23 -14.53 -4.82
CA ALA A 162 9.38 -14.56 -3.91
C ALA A 162 10.01 -13.16 -3.72
N GLU A 163 9.99 -12.35 -4.78
CA GLU A 163 10.60 -11.01 -4.83
C GLU A 163 9.67 -9.88 -4.35
N THR A 164 8.37 -10.12 -4.29
CA THR A 164 7.36 -9.08 -3.98
C THR A 164 7.69 -8.28 -2.71
N PHE A 165 8.26 -8.94 -1.70
CA PHE A 165 8.54 -8.33 -0.40
C PHE A 165 10.02 -8.07 -0.12
N ASP A 166 10.92 -8.34 -1.09
CA ASP A 166 12.38 -8.19 -0.88
C ASP A 166 12.76 -6.78 -0.44
N GLN A 167 12.18 -5.77 -1.06
CA GLN A 167 12.48 -4.37 -0.74
C GLN A 167 12.00 -3.99 0.66
N GLN A 168 10.83 -4.48 1.08
CA GLN A 168 10.27 -4.22 2.41
C GLN A 168 11.09 -4.93 3.47
N ARG A 169 11.45 -6.20 3.26
CA ARG A 169 12.35 -6.92 4.16
C ARG A 169 13.69 -6.22 4.28
N SER A 170 14.24 -5.72 3.17
CA SER A 170 15.49 -4.94 3.20
C SER A 170 15.38 -3.64 4.01
N ALA A 171 14.17 -3.09 4.15
CA ALA A 171 13.88 -1.97 5.03
C ALA A 171 13.50 -2.41 6.47
N GLY A 172 13.60 -3.70 6.80
CA GLY A 172 13.26 -4.23 8.13
C GLY A 172 11.76 -4.42 8.37
N ILE A 173 10.90 -4.22 7.38
CA ILE A 173 9.46 -4.45 7.51
C ILE A 173 9.20 -5.95 7.35
N THR A 174 8.60 -6.55 8.36
CA THR A 174 8.31 -8.00 8.40
C THR A 174 6.83 -8.32 8.32
N THR A 175 5.99 -7.34 8.67
CA THR A 175 4.54 -7.48 8.75
C THR A 175 3.89 -6.22 8.20
N ALA A 176 2.77 -6.34 7.51
CA ALA A 176 2.06 -5.21 6.94
C ALA A 176 0.54 -5.37 7.00
N LEU A 177 -0.18 -4.28 7.28
CA LEU A 177 -1.62 -4.21 7.05
C LEU A 177 -1.85 -3.84 5.59
N VAL A 178 -2.31 -4.79 4.82
CA VAL A 178 -2.60 -4.61 3.39
C VAL A 178 -4.05 -4.19 3.20
N ALA A 179 -4.26 -3.08 2.51
CA ALA A 179 -5.57 -2.50 2.24
C ALA A 179 -5.72 -2.13 0.77
N PRO A 180 -6.86 -2.45 0.14
CA PRO A 180 -7.17 -1.99 -1.21
C PRO A 180 -7.26 -0.45 -1.26
N ARG A 181 -7.04 0.15 -2.44
CA ARG A 181 -6.92 1.61 -2.58
C ARG A 181 -8.06 2.29 -3.32
N GLU A 182 -8.83 1.54 -4.06
CA GLU A 182 -9.78 2.10 -5.01
C GLU A 182 -11.18 2.24 -4.43
N GLY A 183 -11.85 3.29 -4.85
CA GLY A 183 -13.24 3.54 -4.47
C GLY A 183 -13.41 4.36 -3.20
N ILE A 184 -14.68 4.56 -2.84
CA ILE A 184 -15.12 5.16 -1.58
C ILE A 184 -15.07 4.08 -0.50
N TYR A 185 -15.76 2.96 -0.71
CA TYR A 185 -15.55 1.72 0.03
C TYR A 185 -14.45 0.94 -0.69
N GLN A 186 -13.26 0.93 -0.13
CA GLN A 186 -12.09 0.32 -0.74
C GLN A 186 -11.99 -1.19 -0.49
N GLY A 187 -12.78 -1.70 0.46
CA GLY A 187 -12.74 -3.10 0.88
C GLY A 187 -12.11 -3.31 2.24
N GLN A 188 -11.94 -4.55 2.61
CA GLN A 188 -11.47 -4.99 3.93
C GLN A 188 -9.98 -5.31 3.89
N SER A 189 -9.24 -4.83 4.90
CA SER A 189 -7.81 -5.04 5.02
C SER A 189 -7.46 -6.38 5.66
N ALA A 190 -6.27 -6.89 5.34
CA ALA A 190 -5.67 -8.08 5.94
C ALA A 190 -4.29 -7.76 6.52
N LEU A 191 -3.96 -8.30 7.68
CA LEU A 191 -2.63 -8.25 8.26
C LEU A 191 -1.85 -9.48 7.84
N ILE A 192 -0.71 -9.28 7.19
CA ILE A 192 0.12 -10.36 6.63
C ILE A 192 1.56 -10.29 7.12
N ASN A 193 2.22 -11.43 7.22
CA ASN A 193 3.68 -11.52 7.30
C ASN A 193 4.28 -11.44 5.90
N LEU A 194 5.42 -10.78 5.78
CA LEU A 194 6.12 -10.60 4.51
C LEU A 194 7.09 -11.76 4.24
N GLY A 195 6.62 -12.99 4.44
CA GLY A 195 7.36 -14.22 4.19
C GLY A 195 7.36 -14.64 2.71
N ALA A 196 8.04 -15.74 2.41
CA ALA A 196 7.97 -16.42 1.11
C ALA A 196 7.15 -17.71 1.27
N ALA A 197 5.84 -17.58 1.25
CA ALA A 197 4.90 -18.68 1.38
C ALA A 197 3.69 -18.43 0.46
N GLU A 198 2.81 -19.41 0.37
CA GLU A 198 1.51 -19.23 -0.29
C GLU A 198 0.69 -18.14 0.42
N PRO A 199 -0.10 -17.33 -0.30
CA PRO A 199 -0.80 -16.18 0.25
C PRO A 199 -1.59 -16.47 1.54
N GLU A 200 -2.27 -17.62 1.60
CA GLU A 200 -3.09 -17.99 2.75
C GLU A 200 -2.25 -18.20 4.03
N LYS A 201 -1.00 -18.66 3.88
CA LYS A 201 -0.07 -18.91 5.00
C LYS A 201 0.56 -17.63 5.55
N LEU A 202 0.49 -16.54 4.78
CA LEU A 202 1.02 -15.24 5.19
C LEU A 202 0.03 -14.46 6.07
N ILE A 203 -1.25 -14.83 6.04
CA ILE A 203 -2.32 -14.09 6.72
C ILE A 203 -2.26 -14.34 8.22
N ILE A 204 -2.05 -13.26 9.00
CA ILE A 204 -2.11 -13.29 10.46
C ILE A 204 -3.51 -13.03 10.94
N LYS A 205 -4.18 -12.03 10.34
CA LYS A 205 -5.55 -11.64 10.69
C LYS A 205 -6.32 -11.11 9.49
N ASN A 206 -7.54 -11.60 9.31
CA ASN A 206 -8.43 -11.22 8.21
C ASN A 206 -9.91 -11.41 8.62
N PRO A 207 -10.78 -10.42 8.43
CA PRO A 207 -10.48 -9.03 8.14
C PRO A 207 -9.96 -8.26 9.37
N VAL A 208 -9.31 -7.08 9.12
CA VAL A 208 -8.87 -6.18 10.20
C VAL A 208 -9.74 -4.93 10.27
N SER A 209 -9.96 -4.24 9.15
CA SER A 209 -10.79 -3.04 9.07
C SER A 209 -11.47 -2.92 7.71
N LEU A 210 -12.61 -2.23 7.66
CA LEU A 210 -13.17 -1.72 6.41
C LEU A 210 -12.50 -0.39 6.07
N ASN A 211 -12.01 -0.25 4.85
CA ASN A 211 -11.30 0.96 4.42
C ASN A 211 -12.24 1.88 3.64
N VAL A 212 -12.26 3.16 4.00
CA VAL A 212 -13.12 4.18 3.41
C VAL A 212 -12.31 5.41 3.06
N SER A 213 -12.46 5.89 1.82
CA SER A 213 -11.83 7.10 1.31
C SER A 213 -12.86 8.20 1.03
N PHE A 214 -12.48 9.45 1.22
CA PHE A 214 -13.29 10.63 0.84
C PHE A 214 -12.93 11.14 -0.56
N GLY A 215 -12.19 10.36 -1.33
CA GLY A 215 -11.85 10.70 -2.71
C GLY A 215 -13.08 10.82 -3.60
N THR A 216 -13.19 11.92 -4.34
CA THR A 216 -14.17 12.02 -5.43
C THR A 216 -13.63 11.25 -6.62
N GLY A 217 -14.36 10.25 -7.08
CA GLY A 217 -13.93 9.38 -8.17
C GLY A 217 -13.83 10.08 -9.53
N ARG A 218 -12.88 11.00 -9.70
CA ARG A 218 -12.55 11.55 -11.02
C ARG A 218 -12.03 10.47 -11.99
N GLY A 219 -11.68 9.28 -11.49
CA GLY A 219 -11.31 8.11 -12.29
C GLY A 219 -12.46 7.16 -12.62
N PHE A 220 -13.65 7.33 -12.03
CA PHE A 220 -14.76 6.39 -12.17
C PHE A 220 -15.79 6.78 -13.25
N GLY A 221 -15.34 7.22 -14.43
CA GLY A 221 -16.25 7.40 -15.58
C GLY A 221 -17.36 8.45 -15.43
N GLY A 222 -17.19 9.44 -14.54
CA GLY A 222 -18.15 10.55 -14.40
C GLY A 222 -19.46 10.21 -13.66
N GLY A 223 -19.52 9.06 -12.96
CA GLY A 223 -20.67 8.63 -12.17
C GLY A 223 -20.84 9.36 -10.83
N TYR A 224 -21.97 9.13 -10.16
CA TYR A 224 -22.23 9.56 -8.79
C TYR A 224 -21.42 8.67 -7.80
N PRO A 225 -20.82 9.27 -6.73
CA PRO A 225 -20.76 10.70 -6.40
C PRO A 225 -19.59 11.42 -7.06
N SER A 226 -19.84 12.59 -7.65
CA SER A 226 -18.84 13.41 -8.34
C SER A 226 -18.28 14.57 -7.49
N SER A 227 -18.78 14.75 -6.28
CA SER A 227 -18.37 15.81 -5.33
C SER A 227 -18.17 15.27 -3.95
N LEU A 228 -17.37 15.98 -3.13
CA LEU A 228 -17.14 15.59 -1.74
C LEU A 228 -18.44 15.56 -0.92
N MET A 229 -19.38 16.49 -1.16
CA MET A 229 -20.70 16.44 -0.51
C MET A 229 -21.47 15.19 -0.92
N GLY A 230 -21.42 14.82 -2.21
CA GLY A 230 -22.00 13.58 -2.73
C GLY A 230 -21.40 12.34 -2.07
N VAL A 231 -20.07 12.31 -1.83
CA VAL A 231 -19.42 11.21 -1.10
C VAL A 231 -19.98 11.05 0.31
N PHE A 232 -20.14 12.15 1.06
CA PHE A 232 -20.73 12.07 2.40
C PHE A 232 -22.20 11.70 2.40
N ALA A 233 -22.99 12.20 1.45
CA ALA A 233 -24.37 11.80 1.28
C ALA A 233 -24.48 10.30 0.98
N PHE A 234 -23.62 9.82 0.08
CA PHE A 234 -23.52 8.42 -0.28
C PHE A 234 -23.13 7.51 0.92
N LEU A 235 -22.09 7.88 1.68
CA LEU A 235 -21.69 7.12 2.88
C LEU A 235 -22.83 7.04 3.91
N ARG A 236 -23.55 8.14 4.15
CA ARG A 236 -24.72 8.15 5.05
C ARG A 236 -25.82 7.24 4.55
N GLN A 237 -26.17 7.34 3.26
CA GLN A 237 -27.19 6.50 2.66
C GLN A 237 -26.82 5.02 2.78
N SER A 238 -25.59 4.64 2.45
CA SER A 238 -25.11 3.25 2.56
C SER A 238 -25.20 2.71 3.99
N MET A 239 -24.88 3.54 4.99
CA MET A 239 -24.99 3.14 6.41
C MET A 239 -26.45 2.99 6.85
N LEU A 240 -27.35 3.88 6.42
CA LEU A 240 -28.79 3.77 6.68
C LEU A 240 -29.39 2.54 6.00
N ASP A 241 -29.02 2.27 4.75
CA ASP A 241 -29.46 1.09 4.00
C ASP A 241 -28.97 -0.20 4.69
N ALA A 242 -27.73 -0.21 5.19
CA ALA A 242 -27.19 -1.34 5.93
C ALA A 242 -27.90 -1.56 7.29
N GLN A 243 -28.31 -0.48 7.99
CA GLN A 243 -29.14 -0.58 9.20
C GLN A 243 -30.55 -1.13 8.87
N HIS A 244 -31.15 -0.66 7.77
CA HIS A 244 -32.43 -1.17 7.29
C HIS A 244 -32.33 -2.65 6.89
N TYR A 245 -31.29 -3.02 6.16
CA TYR A 245 -30.99 -4.41 5.78
C TYR A 245 -30.91 -5.32 7.02
N LYS A 246 -30.18 -4.90 8.04
CA LYS A 246 -30.12 -5.62 9.32
C LYS A 246 -31.52 -5.81 9.94
N SER A 247 -32.28 -4.73 10.01
CA SER A 247 -33.62 -4.75 10.61
C SER A 247 -34.57 -5.68 9.85
N ALA A 248 -34.50 -5.69 8.51
CA ALA A 248 -35.31 -6.57 7.67
C ALA A 248 -34.95 -8.05 7.90
N TRP A 249 -33.66 -8.38 7.96
CA TRP A 249 -33.20 -9.74 8.24
C TRP A 249 -33.51 -10.19 9.66
N ASP A 250 -33.36 -9.32 10.67
CA ASP A 250 -33.69 -9.59 12.05
C ASP A 250 -35.19 -9.85 12.19
N HIS A 251 -36.05 -9.10 11.47
CA HIS A 251 -37.49 -9.29 11.47
C HIS A 251 -37.87 -10.63 10.81
N TYR A 252 -37.34 -10.93 9.64
CA TYR A 252 -37.57 -12.20 8.95
C TYR A 252 -37.11 -13.41 9.79
N ASN A 253 -35.94 -13.34 10.41
CA ASN A 253 -35.37 -14.44 11.19
C ASN A 253 -36.17 -14.73 12.48
N ARG A 254 -36.86 -13.72 13.04
CA ARG A 254 -37.75 -13.92 14.23
C ARG A 254 -39.02 -14.66 13.87
N ASN A 255 -39.60 -14.42 12.70
CA ASN A 255 -40.80 -15.10 12.24
C ASN A 255 -40.84 -15.20 10.72
N LYS A 256 -40.54 -16.38 10.19
CA LYS A 256 -40.47 -16.63 8.75
C LYS A 256 -41.84 -16.92 8.10
N ARG A 257 -42.89 -17.15 8.93
CA ARG A 257 -44.23 -17.50 8.42
C ARG A 257 -44.88 -16.31 7.74
N GLY A 258 -45.30 -16.49 6.49
CA GLY A 258 -46.01 -15.47 5.71
C GLY A 258 -45.18 -14.27 5.30
N MET A 259 -43.87 -14.33 5.45
CA MET A 259 -42.97 -13.25 5.06
C MET A 259 -42.14 -13.64 3.85
N GLN A 260 -41.98 -12.69 2.92
CA GLN A 260 -41.02 -12.82 1.87
C GLN A 260 -39.61 -12.71 2.43
N ARG A 261 -38.70 -13.61 2.00
CA ARG A 261 -37.29 -13.55 2.40
C ARG A 261 -36.68 -12.26 1.85
N PRO A 262 -35.95 -11.46 2.68
CA PRO A 262 -35.21 -10.31 2.17
C PRO A 262 -34.17 -10.73 1.13
N GLU A 263 -33.96 -9.89 0.12
CA GLU A 263 -32.92 -10.09 -0.87
C GLU A 263 -31.54 -10.04 -0.23
N THR A 264 -30.61 -10.86 -0.75
CA THR A 264 -29.23 -10.88 -0.28
C THR A 264 -28.42 -9.86 -1.09
N ASP A 265 -27.94 -8.83 -0.40
CA ASP A 265 -27.02 -7.84 -0.91
C ASP A 265 -25.65 -8.06 -0.28
N LYS A 266 -24.62 -8.34 -1.10
CA LYS A 266 -23.25 -8.62 -0.63
C LYS A 266 -22.61 -7.40 0.01
N SER A 267 -22.81 -6.22 -0.56
CA SER A 267 -22.24 -4.97 -0.08
C SER A 267 -22.86 -4.57 1.26
N LEU A 268 -24.20 -4.65 1.40
CA LEU A 268 -24.88 -4.37 2.67
C LEU A 268 -24.56 -5.43 3.73
N ALA A 269 -24.39 -6.69 3.33
CA ALA A 269 -23.97 -7.76 4.23
C ALA A 269 -22.55 -7.53 4.77
N ALA A 270 -21.62 -7.05 3.93
CA ALA A 270 -20.25 -6.72 4.34
C ALA A 270 -20.16 -5.55 5.32
N LEU A 271 -21.16 -4.66 5.34
CA LEU A 271 -21.25 -3.56 6.31
C LEU A 271 -21.79 -4.00 7.68
N GLN A 272 -22.39 -5.20 7.82
CA GLN A 272 -22.99 -5.63 9.09
C GLN A 272 -21.98 -5.72 10.26
N PRO A 273 -20.76 -6.26 10.10
CA PRO A 273 -19.77 -6.27 11.17
C PRO A 273 -19.36 -4.86 11.63
N VAL A 274 -19.37 -3.88 10.71
CA VAL A 274 -19.07 -2.48 11.00
C VAL A 274 -20.15 -1.86 11.87
N ILE A 275 -21.42 -1.99 11.47
CA ILE A 275 -22.58 -1.47 12.24
C ILE A 275 -22.70 -2.15 13.60
N ALA A 276 -22.35 -3.44 13.68
CA ALA A 276 -22.32 -4.18 14.95
C ALA A 276 -21.12 -3.81 15.84
N GLY A 277 -20.21 -2.95 15.38
CA GLY A 277 -18.99 -2.59 16.09
C GLY A 277 -17.98 -3.74 16.25
N ALA A 278 -18.12 -4.81 15.46
CA ALA A 278 -17.20 -5.95 15.45
C ALA A 278 -15.96 -5.67 14.61
N MET A 279 -16.08 -4.86 13.55
CA MET A 279 -14.99 -4.46 12.67
C MET A 279 -14.88 -2.92 12.63
N PRO A 280 -13.69 -2.33 12.85
CA PRO A 280 -13.51 -0.89 12.77
C PRO A 280 -13.46 -0.41 11.30
N VAL A 281 -13.77 0.88 11.11
CA VAL A 281 -13.58 1.58 9.84
C VAL A 281 -12.25 2.34 9.86
N ALA A 282 -11.42 2.16 8.85
CA ALA A 282 -10.24 2.97 8.60
C ALA A 282 -10.59 4.09 7.60
N PHE A 283 -10.72 5.32 8.09
CA PHE A 283 -10.97 6.48 7.25
C PHE A 283 -9.65 7.05 6.72
N ALA A 284 -9.46 7.05 5.41
CA ALA A 284 -8.34 7.71 4.75
C ALA A 284 -8.52 9.24 4.84
N ALA A 285 -7.81 9.88 5.77
CA ALA A 285 -7.94 11.31 6.06
C ALA A 285 -6.57 11.90 6.43
N ASN A 286 -6.09 12.87 5.65
CA ASN A 286 -4.79 13.51 5.84
C ASN A 286 -4.91 14.95 6.37
N SER A 287 -5.89 15.71 5.91
CA SER A 287 -6.10 17.08 6.32
C SER A 287 -6.94 17.19 7.59
N GLU A 288 -6.77 18.30 8.33
CA GLU A 288 -7.59 18.64 9.49
C GLU A 288 -9.09 18.51 9.20
N ARG A 289 -9.53 19.00 8.02
CA ARG A 289 -10.94 18.99 7.62
C ARG A 289 -11.47 17.57 7.40
N GLU A 290 -10.68 16.71 6.75
CA GLU A 290 -11.03 15.31 6.53
C GLU A 290 -11.12 14.55 7.84
N ILE A 291 -10.15 14.76 8.75
CA ILE A 291 -10.15 14.13 10.08
C ILE A 291 -11.41 14.52 10.87
N LYS A 292 -11.75 15.82 10.91
CA LYS A 292 -12.99 16.27 11.58
C LYS A 292 -14.26 15.66 10.98
N ARG A 293 -14.31 15.52 9.66
CA ARG A 293 -15.44 14.88 8.97
C ARG A 293 -15.51 13.38 9.25
N ALA A 294 -14.37 12.69 9.27
CA ALA A 294 -14.29 11.28 9.64
C ALA A 294 -14.82 11.05 11.07
N ILE A 295 -14.41 11.90 12.02
CA ILE A 295 -14.90 11.87 13.40
C ILE A 295 -16.42 12.09 13.42
N GLY A 296 -16.94 13.12 12.72
CA GLY A 296 -18.37 13.40 12.68
C GLY A 296 -19.18 12.24 12.10
N LEU A 297 -18.71 11.60 11.03
CA LEU A 297 -19.40 10.43 10.46
C LEU A 297 -19.32 9.20 11.38
N GLY A 298 -18.18 8.98 12.01
CA GLY A 298 -17.99 7.89 12.98
C GLY A 298 -18.92 8.03 14.19
N GLU A 299 -19.08 9.24 14.71
CA GLU A 299 -20.00 9.53 15.83
C GLU A 299 -21.48 9.41 15.41
N GLU A 300 -21.84 9.93 14.24
CA GLU A 300 -23.20 9.89 13.69
C GLU A 300 -23.77 8.47 13.65
N PHE A 301 -22.94 7.49 13.27
CA PHE A 301 -23.33 6.08 13.17
C PHE A 301 -22.79 5.20 14.31
N SER A 302 -22.21 5.79 15.35
CA SER A 302 -21.63 5.05 16.50
C SER A 302 -20.62 3.98 16.07
N LEU A 303 -19.80 4.26 15.06
CA LEU A 303 -18.82 3.32 14.52
C LEU A 303 -17.59 3.25 15.41
N LYS A 304 -16.96 2.08 15.48
CA LYS A 304 -15.54 1.99 15.83
C LYS A 304 -14.73 2.41 14.62
N PHE A 305 -13.84 3.37 14.76
CA PHE A 305 -13.06 3.85 13.63
C PHE A 305 -11.66 4.30 14.04
N LEU A 306 -10.81 4.41 13.04
CA LEU A 306 -9.46 4.96 13.14
C LEU A 306 -9.18 5.82 11.90
N ILE A 307 -8.18 6.68 12.00
CA ILE A 307 -7.73 7.53 10.90
C ILE A 307 -6.52 6.88 10.24
N ALA A 308 -6.57 6.69 8.93
CA ALA A 308 -5.42 6.28 8.11
C ALA A 308 -4.91 7.51 7.33
N GLY A 309 -3.66 7.92 7.59
CA GLY A 309 -3.06 9.12 7.00
C GLY A 309 -2.59 10.13 8.05
N GLY A 310 -3.45 11.03 8.46
CA GLY A 310 -3.22 11.92 9.61
C GLY A 310 -2.08 12.91 9.47
N LEU A 311 -1.67 13.32 8.26
CA LEU A 311 -0.53 14.23 8.06
C LEU A 311 -0.69 15.60 8.76
N GLN A 312 -1.93 16.09 8.94
CA GLN A 312 -2.24 17.31 9.68
C GLN A 312 -2.80 17.03 11.08
N SER A 313 -2.58 15.86 11.66
CA SER A 313 -3.07 15.52 13.01
C SER A 313 -2.48 16.42 14.11
N TYR A 314 -1.35 17.09 13.86
CA TYR A 314 -0.82 18.10 14.77
C TYR A 314 -1.80 19.25 15.07
N GLN A 315 -2.75 19.53 14.16
CA GLN A 315 -3.76 20.59 14.34
C GLN A 315 -4.96 20.15 15.18
N VAL A 316 -5.18 18.84 15.31
CA VAL A 316 -6.38 18.26 15.94
C VAL A 316 -6.06 17.20 16.99
N ALA A 317 -4.84 17.20 17.52
CA ALA A 317 -4.38 16.18 18.47
C ALA A 317 -5.27 16.11 19.72
N ASP A 318 -5.67 17.27 20.27
CA ASP A 318 -6.56 17.34 21.44
C ASP A 318 -7.95 16.78 21.15
N LEU A 319 -8.51 17.06 19.96
CA LEU A 319 -9.78 16.50 19.51
C LEU A 319 -9.69 14.98 19.35
N LEU A 320 -8.63 14.46 18.74
CA LEU A 320 -8.39 13.04 18.59
C LEU A 320 -8.30 12.35 19.95
N LYS A 321 -7.64 12.98 20.93
CA LYS A 321 -7.59 12.49 22.31
C LYS A 321 -8.94 12.49 22.97
N GLN A 322 -9.67 13.62 22.90
CA GLN A 322 -11.02 13.75 23.48
C GLN A 322 -11.98 12.68 22.95
N LYS A 323 -11.87 12.36 21.66
CA LYS A 323 -12.71 11.37 20.98
C LYS A 323 -12.15 9.94 21.03
N ASN A 324 -11.02 9.73 21.69
CA ASN A 324 -10.30 8.45 21.78
C ASN A 324 -10.06 7.78 20.42
N VAL A 325 -9.64 8.58 19.42
CA VAL A 325 -9.42 8.12 18.05
C VAL A 325 -7.96 7.70 17.87
N THR A 326 -7.75 6.51 17.33
CA THR A 326 -6.43 5.99 16.96
C THR A 326 -6.05 6.46 15.56
N VAL A 327 -4.75 6.72 15.34
CA VAL A 327 -4.22 7.22 14.08
C VAL A 327 -3.16 6.26 13.51
N LEU A 328 -3.35 5.77 12.30
CA LEU A 328 -2.29 5.16 11.51
C LEU A 328 -1.59 6.29 10.74
N LEU A 329 -0.53 6.83 11.33
CA LEU A 329 0.11 8.06 10.87
C LEU A 329 1.02 7.80 9.68
N SER A 330 0.76 8.49 8.58
CA SER A 330 1.55 8.37 7.36
C SER A 330 2.94 8.99 7.52
N LEU A 331 3.96 8.23 7.14
CA LEU A 331 5.34 8.70 6.99
C LEU A 331 5.64 9.21 5.57
N ASN A 332 4.66 9.17 4.66
CA ASN A 332 4.81 9.75 3.33
C ASN A 332 4.59 11.28 3.38
N TYR A 333 5.59 11.97 3.89
CA TYR A 333 5.53 13.43 4.01
C TYR A 333 5.46 14.11 2.65
N PRO A 334 4.67 15.21 2.51
CA PRO A 334 4.56 15.96 1.28
C PRO A 334 5.93 16.41 0.78
N GLN A 335 6.26 16.04 -0.44
CA GLN A 335 7.50 16.43 -1.10
C GLN A 335 7.25 17.65 -2.00
N ARG A 336 8.33 18.38 -2.30
CA ARG A 336 8.27 19.43 -3.31
C ARG A 336 8.15 18.77 -4.68
N PRO A 337 7.25 19.24 -5.56
CA PRO A 337 7.19 18.76 -6.94
C PRO A 337 8.54 18.98 -7.64
N ALA A 338 9.06 17.95 -8.31
CA ALA A 338 10.36 18.01 -8.98
C ALA A 338 10.38 18.97 -10.19
N ASN A 339 9.21 19.19 -10.80
CA ASN A 339 9.00 19.99 -12.00
C ASN A 339 8.45 21.40 -11.71
N LEU A 340 8.62 21.90 -10.49
CA LEU A 340 8.20 23.27 -10.15
C LEU A 340 9.16 24.27 -10.80
N GLU A 341 8.72 25.01 -11.82
CA GLU A 341 9.53 25.97 -12.56
C GLU A 341 10.04 27.10 -11.67
N ASP A 342 9.18 27.63 -10.80
CA ASP A 342 9.52 28.67 -9.83
C ASP A 342 9.32 28.20 -8.39
N PRO A 343 10.42 28.00 -7.64
CA PRO A 343 10.38 27.63 -6.22
C PRO A 343 9.65 28.63 -5.32
N GLU A 344 9.64 29.91 -5.69
CA GLU A 344 9.04 30.98 -4.89
C GLU A 344 7.52 31.07 -5.12
N SER A 345 6.98 30.40 -6.15
CA SER A 345 5.56 30.40 -6.46
C SER A 345 4.71 29.47 -5.60
N GLU A 346 5.34 28.62 -4.76
CA GLU A 346 4.57 27.73 -3.87
C GLU A 346 3.78 28.52 -2.81
N PRO A 347 2.47 28.23 -2.66
CA PRO A 347 1.68 28.88 -1.63
C PRO A 347 2.26 28.64 -0.23
N LEU A 348 2.35 29.70 0.59
CA LEU A 348 2.88 29.64 1.95
C LEU A 348 2.21 28.56 2.82
N ARG A 349 0.92 28.28 2.58
CA ARG A 349 0.21 27.20 3.26
C ARG A 349 0.84 25.84 2.97
N VAL A 350 1.18 25.54 1.70
CA VAL A 350 1.79 24.26 1.30
C VAL A 350 3.15 24.09 1.95
N LEU A 351 3.95 25.17 1.99
CA LEU A 351 5.25 25.17 2.66
C LEU A 351 5.12 24.91 4.17
N ARG A 352 4.16 25.57 4.84
CA ARG A 352 3.87 25.35 6.26
C ARG A 352 3.41 23.92 6.54
N ASP A 353 2.48 23.40 5.77
CA ASP A 353 1.96 22.04 5.93
C ASP A 353 3.09 21.00 5.73
N ARG A 354 3.97 21.23 4.75
CA ARG A 354 5.14 20.36 4.52
C ARG A 354 6.13 20.38 5.68
N ALA A 355 6.43 21.58 6.20
CA ALA A 355 7.35 21.73 7.32
C ALA A 355 6.77 21.16 8.62
N ALA A 356 5.46 21.27 8.82
CA ALA A 356 4.78 20.81 10.02
C ALA A 356 4.44 19.31 10.02
N ALA A 357 4.31 18.64 8.86
CA ALA A 357 3.90 17.25 8.78
C ALA A 357 4.72 16.29 9.69
N PRO A 358 6.06 16.39 9.79
CA PRO A 358 6.84 15.54 10.70
C PRO A 358 6.52 15.76 12.19
N THR A 359 5.99 16.93 12.59
CA THR A 359 5.65 17.22 14.00
C THR A 359 4.39 16.50 14.47
N SER A 360 3.59 15.92 13.56
CA SER A 360 2.33 15.24 13.89
C SER A 360 2.52 14.09 14.89
N ALA A 361 3.58 13.30 14.76
CA ALA A 361 3.87 12.21 15.70
C ALA A 361 4.14 12.72 17.12
N ALA A 362 4.97 13.77 17.24
CA ALA A 362 5.27 14.40 18.54
C ALA A 362 4.02 15.03 19.17
N ALA A 363 3.16 15.67 18.36
CA ALA A 363 1.91 16.25 18.82
C ALA A 363 0.92 15.18 19.33
N LEU A 364 0.77 14.07 18.60
CA LEU A 364 -0.05 12.95 19.01
C LEU A 364 0.46 12.31 20.30
N HIS A 365 1.77 12.09 20.42
CA HIS A 365 2.39 11.57 21.64
C HIS A 365 2.14 12.50 22.83
N LYS A 366 2.39 13.81 22.68
CA LYS A 366 2.17 14.81 23.72
C LYS A 366 0.72 14.86 24.18
N ALA A 367 -0.24 14.72 23.28
CA ALA A 367 -1.67 14.66 23.60
C ALA A 367 -2.10 13.32 24.19
N GLY A 368 -1.24 12.29 24.16
CA GLY A 368 -1.56 10.93 24.61
C GLY A 368 -2.52 10.21 23.67
N VAL A 369 -2.48 10.53 22.38
CA VAL A 369 -3.22 9.82 21.34
C VAL A 369 -2.45 8.58 20.92
N ARG A 370 -3.11 7.42 20.83
CA ARG A 370 -2.51 6.20 20.31
C ARG A 370 -2.31 6.30 18.80
N PHE A 371 -1.12 6.00 18.33
CA PHE A 371 -0.82 5.99 16.89
C PHE A 371 0.15 4.88 16.53
N ALA A 372 0.16 4.50 15.26
CA ALA A 372 1.15 3.62 14.64
C ALA A 372 1.63 4.26 13.34
N PHE A 373 2.87 3.98 12.93
CA PHE A 373 3.38 4.46 11.66
C PHE A 373 2.94 3.58 10.50
N GLN A 374 2.65 4.20 9.37
CA GLN A 374 2.41 3.56 8.10
C GLN A 374 3.28 4.15 6.99
N SER A 375 3.60 3.36 5.97
CA SER A 375 4.39 3.84 4.83
C SER A 375 3.67 4.91 4.02
N GLY A 376 2.34 4.91 4.00
CA GLY A 376 1.54 5.87 3.23
C GLY A 376 1.83 5.81 1.74
N TYR A 377 2.15 4.60 1.25
CA TYR A 377 2.53 4.32 -0.14
C TYR A 377 3.85 4.99 -0.57
N LEU A 378 4.85 4.94 0.29
CA LEU A 378 6.21 5.36 -0.05
C LEU A 378 6.72 4.60 -1.29
N ASN A 379 7.29 5.33 -2.25
CA ASN A 379 7.88 4.73 -3.44
C ASN A 379 9.10 3.86 -3.11
N ARG A 380 9.81 4.19 -2.03
CA ARG A 380 10.97 3.45 -1.54
C ARG A 380 10.72 3.01 -0.11
N PRO A 381 10.62 1.71 0.16
CA PRO A 381 10.45 1.17 1.51
C PRO A 381 11.56 1.59 2.50
N SER A 382 12.79 1.83 2.00
CA SER A 382 13.91 2.36 2.80
C SER A 382 13.62 3.72 3.44
N ASP A 383 12.71 4.52 2.84
CA ASP A 383 12.34 5.82 3.38
C ASP A 383 11.45 5.70 4.64
N TYR A 384 10.92 4.50 4.95
CA TYR A 384 10.10 4.26 6.13
C TYR A 384 10.85 4.60 7.43
N ILE A 385 12.04 4.02 7.62
CA ILE A 385 12.89 4.32 8.77
C ILE A 385 13.42 5.76 8.73
N ALA A 386 13.85 6.22 7.56
CA ALA A 386 14.39 7.57 7.41
C ALA A 386 13.35 8.66 7.71
N ASN A 387 12.08 8.45 7.35
CA ASN A 387 11.01 9.40 7.65
C ASN A 387 10.53 9.30 9.11
N ALA A 388 10.61 8.11 9.74
CA ALA A 388 10.43 8.00 11.19
C ALA A 388 11.53 8.75 11.97
N ALA A 389 12.78 8.74 11.48
CA ALA A 389 13.87 9.54 12.05
C ALA A 389 13.56 11.05 11.98
N LYS A 390 12.93 11.55 10.89
CA LYS A 390 12.48 12.96 10.83
C LYS A 390 11.42 13.30 11.87
N ALA A 391 10.55 12.34 12.24
CA ALA A 391 9.59 12.56 13.33
C ALA A 391 10.31 12.66 14.69
N ILE A 392 11.41 11.92 14.89
CA ILE A 392 12.26 12.03 16.09
C ILE A 392 12.97 13.38 16.08
N GLU A 393 13.55 13.81 14.97
CA GLU A 393 14.15 15.14 14.80
C GLU A 393 13.13 16.27 15.09
N ALA A 394 11.84 16.02 14.79
CA ALA A 394 10.72 16.91 15.06
C ALA A 394 10.15 16.82 16.50
N GLY A 395 10.79 16.07 17.41
CA GLY A 395 10.48 16.04 18.84
C GLY A 395 9.76 14.80 19.36
N LEU A 396 9.59 13.75 18.56
CA LEU A 396 9.08 12.48 19.05
C LEU A 396 10.19 11.72 19.84
N PRO A 397 9.93 11.21 21.06
CA PRO A 397 10.89 10.35 21.75
C PRO A 397 11.22 9.10 20.90
N LYS A 398 12.48 8.73 20.87
CA LYS A 398 12.96 7.59 20.06
C LYS A 398 12.27 6.27 20.41
N ASP A 399 12.08 5.99 21.69
CA ASP A 399 11.42 4.77 22.15
C ASP A 399 9.97 4.71 21.67
N GLU A 400 9.29 5.87 21.62
CA GLU A 400 7.93 5.95 21.09
C GLU A 400 7.89 5.71 19.57
N ALA A 401 8.91 6.17 18.84
CA ALA A 401 9.02 5.85 17.42
C ALA A 401 9.18 4.35 17.19
N ILE A 402 10.01 3.65 17.99
CA ILE A 402 10.16 2.20 17.91
C ILE A 402 8.82 1.51 18.22
N LYS A 403 8.13 1.92 19.30
CA LYS A 403 6.82 1.37 19.66
C LYS A 403 5.78 1.58 18.56
N ALA A 404 5.78 2.75 17.93
CA ALA A 404 4.87 3.07 16.83
C ALA A 404 5.12 2.25 15.55
N MET A 405 6.30 1.64 15.42
CA MET A 405 6.68 0.75 14.32
C MET A 405 6.57 -0.73 14.70
N THR A 406 6.26 -1.10 15.95
CA THR A 406 6.34 -2.46 16.45
C THR A 406 5.11 -2.84 17.29
N ILE A 407 5.11 -2.51 18.59
CA ILE A 407 4.07 -2.97 19.53
C ILE A 407 2.73 -2.23 19.35
N TYR A 408 2.75 -0.92 19.05
CA TYR A 408 1.50 -0.17 18.90
C TYR A 408 0.64 -0.65 17.74
N PRO A 409 1.16 -0.87 16.51
CA PRO A 409 0.35 -1.49 15.46
C PRO A 409 -0.12 -2.90 15.85
N ALA A 410 0.70 -3.70 16.54
CA ALA A 410 0.29 -5.03 16.99
C ALA A 410 -0.90 -4.96 17.98
N GLU A 411 -0.90 -4.00 18.90
CA GLU A 411 -2.01 -3.74 19.83
C GLU A 411 -3.25 -3.21 19.12
N ILE A 412 -3.10 -2.25 18.20
CA ILE A 412 -4.21 -1.66 17.43
C ILE A 412 -4.93 -2.74 16.62
N PHE A 413 -4.17 -3.68 16.04
CA PHE A 413 -4.74 -4.77 15.25
C PHE A 413 -5.15 -5.99 16.09
N GLY A 414 -4.87 -5.98 17.41
CA GLY A 414 -5.23 -7.05 18.33
C GLY A 414 -4.42 -8.34 18.11
N VAL A 415 -3.13 -8.19 17.80
CA VAL A 415 -2.17 -9.30 17.60
C VAL A 415 -0.92 -9.16 18.48
N ALA A 416 -0.98 -8.34 19.53
CA ALA A 416 0.15 -8.08 20.42
C ALA A 416 0.67 -9.33 21.16
N GLU A 417 -0.17 -10.33 21.36
CA GLU A 417 0.23 -11.63 21.92
C GLU A 417 1.15 -12.43 20.97
N GLN A 418 1.19 -12.06 19.69
CA GLN A 418 1.94 -12.79 18.66
C GLN A 418 3.10 -12.00 18.08
N LEU A 419 3.01 -10.65 18.05
CA LEU A 419 3.93 -9.77 17.34
C LEU A 419 4.24 -8.50 18.14
N GLY A 420 5.22 -7.74 17.67
CA GLY A 420 5.49 -6.37 18.10
C GLY A 420 6.51 -6.23 19.22
N SER A 421 6.96 -7.32 19.84
CA SER A 421 8.02 -7.33 20.86
C SER A 421 8.83 -8.61 20.81
N ILE A 422 10.02 -8.62 21.42
CA ILE A 422 10.86 -9.82 21.53
C ILE A 422 10.58 -10.49 22.87
N GLU A 423 9.65 -11.44 22.86
CA GLU A 423 9.22 -12.19 24.02
C GLU A 423 9.06 -13.68 23.68
N LYS A 424 9.26 -14.55 24.67
CA LYS A 424 9.06 -15.98 24.51
C LYS A 424 7.64 -16.30 24.04
N GLY A 425 7.53 -17.15 23.03
CA GLY A 425 6.28 -17.63 22.46
C GLY A 425 5.70 -16.77 21.33
N LYS A 426 6.25 -15.58 21.09
CA LYS A 426 5.85 -14.74 19.95
C LYS A 426 6.49 -15.21 18.64
N ILE A 427 5.90 -14.86 17.52
CA ILE A 427 6.42 -15.14 16.19
C ILE A 427 7.79 -14.46 16.06
N ALA A 428 8.76 -15.19 15.57
CA ALA A 428 10.12 -14.70 15.43
C ALA A 428 10.25 -13.82 14.16
N ASN A 429 9.59 -12.67 14.20
CA ASN A 429 9.78 -11.57 13.26
C ASN A 429 10.80 -10.62 13.86
N LEU A 430 12.02 -10.61 13.34
CA LEU A 430 13.16 -9.90 13.92
C LEU A 430 13.95 -9.16 12.84
N VAL A 431 14.54 -8.05 13.24
CA VAL A 431 15.45 -7.24 12.42
C VAL A 431 16.76 -7.03 13.17
N VAL A 432 17.87 -7.38 12.54
CA VAL A 432 19.21 -7.15 13.06
C VAL A 432 19.88 -6.05 12.26
N THR A 433 20.28 -4.98 12.94
CA THR A 433 20.93 -3.81 12.34
C THR A 433 22.37 -3.68 12.81
N SER A 434 23.23 -3.05 11.99
CA SER A 434 24.64 -2.82 12.34
C SER A 434 24.84 -1.81 13.47
N GLY A 435 23.79 -1.18 13.96
CA GLY A 435 23.79 -0.17 15.02
C GLY A 435 22.38 0.27 15.34
N ASP A 436 22.22 1.53 15.71
CA ASP A 436 20.91 2.11 15.99
C ASP A 436 20.00 2.14 14.76
N LEU A 437 18.71 1.80 14.94
CA LEU A 437 17.74 1.73 13.85
C LEU A 437 17.61 3.04 13.06
N PHE A 438 17.72 4.18 13.74
CA PHE A 438 17.52 5.51 13.15
C PHE A 438 18.83 6.22 12.76
N ASP A 439 20.01 5.59 13.00
CA ASP A 439 21.26 6.14 12.48
C ASP A 439 21.31 5.93 10.96
N ARG A 440 21.54 6.99 10.22
CA ARG A 440 21.65 6.97 8.73
C ARG A 440 22.75 6.04 8.20
N ARG A 441 23.75 5.71 9.03
CA ARG A 441 24.83 4.76 8.70
C ARG A 441 24.50 3.32 9.04
N SER A 442 23.46 3.12 9.84
CA SER A 442 23.02 1.79 10.21
C SER A 442 22.40 1.06 9.02
N GLN A 443 22.67 -0.21 8.91
CA GLN A 443 22.16 -1.08 7.84
C GLN A 443 21.46 -2.27 8.45
N VAL A 444 20.35 -2.68 7.85
CA VAL A 444 19.72 -3.96 8.13
C VAL A 444 20.65 -5.07 7.63
N LYS A 445 21.05 -5.99 8.52
CA LYS A 445 21.96 -7.09 8.21
C LYS A 445 21.24 -8.42 8.07
N HIS A 446 20.29 -8.71 8.98
CA HIS A 446 19.49 -9.92 8.93
C HIS A 446 18.04 -9.56 9.21
N VAL A 447 17.13 -10.23 8.51
CA VAL A 447 15.70 -10.16 8.75
C VAL A 447 15.17 -11.59 8.91
N PHE A 448 14.35 -11.80 9.92
CA PHE A 448 13.62 -13.03 10.11
C PHE A 448 12.13 -12.75 9.98
N VAL A 449 11.43 -13.57 9.21
CA VAL A 449 9.97 -13.57 9.13
C VAL A 449 9.51 -15.01 9.38
N ASP A 450 8.60 -15.18 10.33
CA ASP A 450 8.15 -16.50 10.78
C ASP A 450 9.33 -17.41 11.16
N GLY A 451 10.38 -16.83 11.76
CA GLY A 451 11.58 -17.53 12.18
C GLY A 451 12.54 -17.95 11.06
N LYS A 452 12.22 -17.67 9.81
CA LYS A 452 13.07 -17.95 8.65
C LYS A 452 13.94 -16.73 8.32
N PRO A 453 15.27 -16.91 8.13
CA PRO A 453 16.14 -15.84 7.69
C PRO A 453 15.92 -15.51 6.23
N TYR A 454 15.95 -14.22 5.90
CA TYR A 454 15.89 -13.70 4.53
C TYR A 454 17.18 -12.97 4.20
N GLU A 455 17.71 -13.24 3.01
CA GLU A 455 18.87 -12.53 2.49
C GLU A 455 18.49 -11.07 2.18
N ILE A 456 19.31 -10.14 2.68
CA ILE A 456 19.14 -8.73 2.39
C ILE A 456 19.85 -8.42 1.09
N LYS A 457 19.09 -8.22 0.03
CA LYS A 457 19.65 -7.71 -1.23
C LYS A 457 20.00 -6.24 -1.06
N PRO A 458 21.25 -5.82 -1.29
CA PRO A 458 21.58 -4.40 -1.28
C PRO A 458 20.66 -3.67 -2.28
N PRO A 459 20.23 -2.45 -1.98
CA PRO A 459 19.46 -1.68 -2.94
C PRO A 459 20.24 -1.61 -4.24
N ALA A 460 19.54 -1.87 -5.36
CA ALA A 460 20.16 -1.74 -6.67
C ALA A 460 20.84 -0.37 -6.75
N PRO A 461 22.10 -0.27 -7.20
CA PRO A 461 22.79 0.99 -7.26
C PRO A 461 21.91 1.95 -8.07
N THR A 462 21.43 2.99 -7.40
CA THR A 462 20.75 4.09 -8.07
C THR A 462 21.77 4.63 -9.06
N GLN A 463 21.59 4.39 -10.34
CA GLN A 463 22.37 5.10 -11.35
C GLN A 463 22.09 6.57 -11.07
N ALA A 464 23.09 7.23 -10.48
CA ALA A 464 23.07 8.67 -10.33
C ALA A 464 23.03 9.21 -11.76
N GLY A 465 21.83 9.66 -12.17
CA GLY A 465 21.72 10.42 -13.39
C GLY A 465 22.74 11.55 -13.34
N PRO A 466 23.31 11.98 -14.45
CA PRO A 466 24.30 13.05 -14.48
C PRO A 466 23.63 14.35 -13.99
N GLY A 467 23.57 14.50 -12.67
CA GLY A 467 23.11 15.70 -11.99
C GLY A 467 24.12 16.80 -12.18
N GLY A 468 23.70 17.87 -12.83
CA GLY A 468 24.46 19.03 -13.18
C GLY A 468 25.36 19.57 -12.05
N ARG A 469 26.64 19.56 -12.32
CA ARG A 469 27.59 20.43 -11.63
C ARG A 469 27.51 21.82 -12.23
N PHE A 470 26.79 22.69 -11.59
CA PHE A 470 27.01 24.13 -11.74
C PHE A 470 27.97 24.61 -10.66
N GLY A 471 29.08 25.19 -11.10
CA GLY A 471 29.82 26.22 -10.38
C GLY A 471 31.03 25.75 -9.58
N GLY A 472 32.24 26.00 -10.11
CA GLY A 472 33.48 26.00 -9.35
C GLY A 472 34.72 26.00 -10.25
N ARG A 473 35.24 27.18 -10.46
CA ARG A 473 36.45 27.56 -11.22
C ARG A 473 37.70 26.78 -10.81
N GLY A 474 38.43 26.25 -11.79
CA GLY A 474 39.91 26.22 -11.79
C GLY A 474 40.57 24.99 -11.15
N GLY A 475 41.10 24.08 -11.98
CA GLY A 475 42.07 23.05 -11.59
C GLY A 475 42.36 22.11 -12.76
N ARG A 476 43.55 22.26 -13.36
CA ARG A 476 44.07 21.41 -14.44
C ARG A 476 44.10 19.93 -14.01
N PRO A 477 43.76 18.97 -14.87
CA PRO A 477 43.94 17.54 -14.57
C PRO A 477 45.37 17.12 -14.70
N ASN A 478 45.89 16.45 -13.69
CA ASN A 478 47.18 15.78 -13.68
C ASN A 478 47.01 14.40 -14.36
N ALA A 479 47.79 14.19 -15.41
CA ALA A 479 47.86 12.92 -16.14
C ALA A 479 48.70 11.91 -15.36
N ALA A 480 48.07 11.02 -14.61
CA ALA A 480 48.68 9.77 -14.14
C ALA A 480 47.57 8.88 -13.56
N ASN A 481 46.95 8.04 -14.36
CA ASN A 481 46.37 6.73 -14.04
C ASN A 481 45.60 6.17 -15.26
N ALA A 482 46.33 6.03 -16.36
CA ALA A 482 45.88 5.23 -17.49
C ALA A 482 46.85 4.03 -17.64
N ALA A 483 46.76 3.08 -16.71
CA ALA A 483 47.33 1.75 -16.87
C ALA A 483 46.83 0.86 -15.74
N ASN A 484 45.65 0.24 -15.89
CA ASN A 484 45.25 -1.06 -15.34
C ASN A 484 43.75 -1.34 -15.64
N ALA A 485 43.48 -1.57 -16.91
CA ALA A 485 42.24 -2.22 -17.32
C ALA A 485 42.45 -2.99 -18.63
N ALA A 486 43.35 -3.96 -18.57
CA ALA A 486 43.48 -4.97 -19.60
C ALA A 486 43.69 -6.30 -18.90
N ASN A 487 42.60 -7.00 -18.61
CA ASN A 487 42.44 -8.45 -18.59
C ASN A 487 41.19 -8.86 -17.83
N ALA A 488 40.06 -8.96 -18.51
CA ALA A 488 39.02 -9.92 -18.24
C ALA A 488 38.31 -10.21 -19.57
N GLY A 489 38.73 -11.25 -20.23
CA GLY A 489 38.05 -11.81 -21.38
C GLY A 489 36.72 -12.42 -20.95
N GLY A 490 35.63 -11.97 -21.54
CA GLY A 490 34.27 -12.51 -21.38
C GLY A 490 33.52 -12.23 -22.66
N SER A 491 33.05 -13.26 -23.30
CA SER A 491 32.26 -13.46 -24.51
C SER A 491 31.61 -12.21 -25.12
N ALA A 492 31.93 -11.92 -26.37
CA ALA A 492 31.23 -10.92 -27.17
C ALA A 492 29.74 -11.28 -27.32
N SER A 493 28.90 -10.60 -26.56
CA SER A 493 27.47 -10.53 -26.85
C SER A 493 27.30 -9.68 -28.11
N ALA A 494 26.58 -10.20 -29.12
CA ALA A 494 26.31 -9.49 -30.36
C ALA A 494 25.69 -8.11 -30.03
N ALA A 495 26.28 -7.05 -30.60
CA ALA A 495 25.78 -5.68 -30.36
C ALA A 495 24.32 -5.57 -30.80
N VAL A 496 23.48 -5.14 -29.86
CA VAL A 496 22.05 -4.92 -30.13
C VAL A 496 21.92 -3.75 -31.10
N SER A 497 21.19 -3.94 -32.21
CA SER A 497 20.94 -2.88 -33.19
C SER A 497 19.46 -2.43 -33.11
N ALA A 498 19.23 -1.13 -32.99
CA ALA A 498 17.90 -0.50 -33.09
C ALA A 498 17.50 -0.18 -34.55
N ALA A 499 18.42 -0.26 -35.51
CA ALA A 499 18.13 0.11 -36.89
C ALA A 499 17.08 -0.79 -37.55
N GLY A 500 16.17 -0.19 -38.30
CA GLY A 500 15.08 -0.90 -39.02
C GLY A 500 13.72 -0.28 -38.83
N SER A 501 12.71 -0.93 -39.41
CA SER A 501 11.31 -0.52 -39.23
C SER A 501 10.68 -1.35 -38.12
N TRP A 502 10.00 -0.64 -37.19
CA TRP A 502 9.33 -1.24 -36.03
C TRP A 502 7.86 -0.89 -36.02
N SER A 503 7.00 -1.90 -35.93
CA SER A 503 5.58 -1.70 -35.68
C SER A 503 5.35 -1.64 -34.18
N ILE A 504 4.89 -0.51 -33.68
CA ILE A 504 4.75 -0.20 -32.26
C ILE A 504 3.27 0.05 -31.95
N THR A 505 2.77 -0.57 -30.90
CA THR A 505 1.48 -0.29 -30.30
C THR A 505 1.70 0.41 -28.98
N SER A 506 1.20 1.63 -28.83
CA SER A 506 1.21 2.38 -27.56
C SER A 506 -0.19 2.46 -27.02
N GLU A 507 -0.34 2.17 -25.74
CA GLU A 507 -1.64 2.28 -25.07
C GLU A 507 -1.84 3.72 -24.60
N SER A 508 -2.78 4.44 -25.23
CA SER A 508 -3.16 5.79 -24.80
C SER A 508 -4.51 5.78 -24.08
N PRO A 509 -4.82 6.81 -23.28
CA PRO A 509 -6.12 6.95 -22.63
C PRO A 509 -7.32 6.96 -23.59
N GLN A 510 -7.08 7.16 -24.90
CA GLN A 510 -8.09 7.18 -25.96
C GLN A 510 -8.14 5.88 -26.77
N GLY A 511 -7.35 4.86 -26.37
CA GLY A 511 -7.22 3.57 -27.06
C GLY A 511 -5.82 3.34 -27.63
N PRO A 512 -5.54 2.11 -28.12
CA PRO A 512 -4.24 1.77 -28.68
C PRO A 512 -3.94 2.57 -29.94
N ILE A 513 -2.76 3.21 -29.96
CA ILE A 513 -2.26 3.96 -31.10
C ILE A 513 -1.18 3.12 -31.79
N GLN A 514 -1.33 2.94 -33.11
CA GLN A 514 -0.33 2.29 -33.95
C GLN A 514 0.69 3.31 -34.43
N LEU A 515 1.97 3.04 -34.16
CA LEU A 515 3.09 3.86 -34.58
C LEU A 515 4.05 2.99 -35.40
N THR A 516 4.71 3.57 -36.40
CA THR A 516 5.79 2.91 -37.11
C THR A 516 7.05 3.73 -36.92
N PHE A 517 8.09 3.13 -36.32
CA PHE A 517 9.38 3.76 -36.17
C PHE A 517 10.32 3.27 -37.26
N ASN A 518 10.84 4.18 -38.07
CA ASN A 518 11.88 3.91 -39.05
C ASN A 518 13.22 4.46 -38.53
N LEU A 519 14.01 3.58 -37.89
CA LEU A 519 15.20 3.98 -37.17
C LEU A 519 16.49 3.71 -37.98
N ARG A 520 17.43 4.65 -37.92
CA ARG A 520 18.81 4.53 -38.35
C ARG A 520 19.69 4.64 -37.13
N GLN A 521 20.73 3.85 -37.09
CA GLN A 521 21.70 3.85 -36.00
C GLN A 521 23.10 4.14 -36.53
N GLU A 522 23.73 5.12 -35.91
CA GLU A 522 25.16 5.45 -36.11
C GLU A 522 25.81 5.42 -34.71
N ASP A 523 26.57 4.37 -34.45
CA ASP A 523 27.12 4.05 -33.12
C ASP A 523 26.04 4.02 -32.02
N ALA A 524 26.10 4.92 -31.07
CA ALA A 524 25.10 5.07 -29.99
C ALA A 524 23.97 6.05 -30.34
N THR A 525 24.05 6.75 -31.49
CA THR A 525 23.07 7.76 -31.89
C THR A 525 21.99 7.12 -32.76
N ILE A 526 20.73 7.41 -32.41
CA ILE A 526 19.56 6.98 -33.17
C ILE A 526 18.90 8.18 -33.81
N SER A 527 18.63 8.08 -35.10
CA SER A 527 17.85 9.05 -35.87
C SER A 527 16.80 8.33 -36.71
N GLY A 528 15.75 9.00 -37.07
CA GLY A 528 14.71 8.38 -37.88
C GLY A 528 13.42 9.17 -37.93
N GLU A 529 12.34 8.46 -38.25
CA GLU A 529 11.02 9.03 -38.37
C GLU A 529 9.96 8.15 -37.65
N VAL A 530 8.97 8.79 -37.06
CA VAL A 530 7.80 8.13 -36.47
C VAL A 530 6.61 8.46 -37.36
N ALA A 531 6.01 7.45 -37.97
CA ALA A 531 4.72 7.55 -38.62
C ALA A 531 3.60 7.20 -37.65
N SER A 532 2.60 8.06 -37.54
CA SER A 532 1.44 7.94 -36.67
C SER A 532 0.16 8.30 -37.43
N PRO A 533 -1.03 8.03 -36.89
CA PRO A 533 -2.29 8.51 -37.46
C PRO A 533 -2.40 10.05 -37.61
N PHE A 534 -1.52 10.78 -36.91
CA PHE A 534 -1.51 12.26 -36.89
C PHE A 534 -0.44 12.85 -37.81
N GLY A 535 0.38 12.02 -38.49
CA GLY A 535 1.43 12.45 -39.39
C GLY A 535 2.75 11.74 -39.15
N THR A 536 3.78 12.15 -39.92
CA THR A 536 5.16 11.66 -39.79
C THR A 536 6.03 12.73 -39.15
N PHE A 537 6.79 12.36 -38.13
CA PHE A 537 7.60 13.29 -37.34
C PHE A 537 9.06 12.80 -37.25
N PRO A 538 10.06 13.69 -37.32
CA PRO A 538 11.44 13.31 -37.13
C PRO A 538 11.70 12.87 -35.68
N LEU A 539 12.43 11.77 -35.50
CA LEU A 539 12.80 11.20 -34.21
C LEU A 539 14.32 11.27 -34.05
N SER A 540 14.76 11.63 -32.85
CA SER A 540 16.16 11.54 -32.41
C SER A 540 16.25 10.80 -31.09
N GLY A 541 17.38 10.11 -30.88
CA GLY A 541 17.55 9.30 -29.67
C GLY A 541 18.95 8.73 -29.50
N SER A 542 19.09 7.83 -28.54
CA SER A 542 20.35 7.12 -28.28
C SER A 542 20.07 5.68 -27.83
N LEU A 543 21.00 4.79 -28.14
CA LEU A 543 21.00 3.39 -27.69
C LEU A 543 22.20 3.17 -26.75
N SER A 544 21.91 2.67 -25.55
CA SER A 544 22.91 2.30 -24.56
C SER A 544 22.72 0.84 -24.17
N GLY A 545 23.60 -0.05 -24.59
CA GLY A 545 23.38 -1.49 -24.43
C GLY A 545 22.17 -1.97 -25.24
N ASN A 546 21.09 -2.31 -24.56
CA ASN A 546 19.80 -2.68 -25.15
C ASN A 546 18.68 -1.63 -24.89
N GLU A 547 19.00 -0.53 -24.22
CA GLU A 547 18.03 0.53 -23.86
C GLU A 547 18.05 1.65 -24.91
N LEU A 548 16.93 1.81 -25.60
CA LEU A 548 16.65 2.89 -26.55
C LEU A 548 15.97 4.04 -25.81
N SER A 549 16.56 5.24 -25.88
CA SER A 549 15.91 6.50 -25.48
C SER A 549 15.64 7.33 -26.71
N PHE A 550 14.44 7.91 -26.86
CA PHE A 550 14.07 8.70 -28.04
C PHE A 550 13.16 9.87 -27.68
N ALA A 551 13.16 10.89 -28.56
CA ALA A 551 12.26 12.02 -28.47
C ALA A 551 11.85 12.51 -29.87
N PHE A 552 10.62 13.03 -29.98
CA PHE A 552 10.11 13.70 -31.17
C PHE A 552 9.03 14.71 -30.79
N THR A 553 8.72 15.66 -31.72
CA THR A 553 7.64 16.60 -31.53
C THR A 553 6.53 16.27 -32.52
N ALA A 554 5.36 15.95 -32.00
CA ALA A 554 4.17 15.70 -32.81
C ALA A 554 3.34 16.98 -32.92
N LYS A 555 2.79 17.26 -34.13
CA LYS A 555 1.85 18.38 -34.33
C LYS A 555 0.44 17.82 -34.42
N ILE A 556 -0.38 18.05 -33.40
CA ILE A 556 -1.75 17.56 -33.30
C ILE A 556 -2.69 18.79 -33.24
N GLN A 557 -3.55 18.95 -34.21
CA GLN A 557 -4.52 20.07 -34.26
C GLN A 557 -3.88 21.46 -34.02
N ASP A 558 -2.77 21.74 -34.70
CA ASP A 558 -1.95 22.96 -34.59
C ASP A 558 -1.27 23.18 -33.22
N GLN A 559 -1.30 22.22 -32.30
CA GLN A 559 -0.51 22.21 -31.08
C GLN A 559 0.73 21.33 -31.22
N GLU A 560 1.88 21.86 -30.83
CA GLU A 560 3.12 21.08 -30.74
C GLU A 560 3.17 20.32 -29.40
N VAL A 561 3.27 18.99 -29.49
CA VAL A 561 3.32 18.08 -28.36
C VAL A 561 4.72 17.43 -28.34
N ALA A 562 5.48 17.70 -27.30
CA ALA A 562 6.74 17.00 -27.08
C ALA A 562 6.45 15.58 -26.57
N VAL A 563 7.04 14.59 -27.25
CA VAL A 563 6.93 13.18 -26.92
C VAL A 563 8.33 12.64 -26.68
N SER A 564 8.52 11.94 -25.56
CA SER A 564 9.76 11.24 -25.24
C SER A 564 9.45 9.81 -24.82
N GLY A 565 10.42 8.91 -24.97
CA GLY A 565 10.21 7.53 -24.54
C GLY A 565 11.52 6.79 -24.29
N LYS A 566 11.38 5.69 -23.54
CA LYS A 566 12.45 4.74 -23.27
C LYS A 566 11.94 3.33 -23.49
N GLY A 567 12.77 2.48 -24.09
CA GLY A 567 12.40 1.09 -24.31
C GLY A 567 13.60 0.16 -24.35
N SER A 568 13.39 -1.09 -23.95
CA SER A 568 14.40 -2.14 -24.03
C SER A 568 14.18 -2.97 -25.30
N ILE A 569 15.25 -3.20 -26.05
CA ILE A 569 15.25 -4.03 -27.27
C ILE A 569 15.76 -5.41 -26.92
N ASP A 570 14.97 -6.43 -27.24
CA ASP A 570 15.33 -7.84 -27.13
C ASP A 570 15.11 -8.53 -28.49
N GLY A 571 16.19 -8.70 -29.24
CA GLY A 571 16.15 -9.25 -30.60
C GLY A 571 15.27 -8.44 -31.55
N ASN A 572 14.11 -8.98 -31.90
CA ASN A 572 13.11 -8.34 -32.79
C ASN A 572 11.93 -7.74 -32.04
N SER A 573 11.96 -7.69 -30.71
CA SER A 573 10.94 -7.06 -29.88
C SER A 573 11.46 -5.83 -29.15
N ILE A 574 10.59 -4.85 -28.93
CA ILE A 574 10.85 -3.65 -28.14
C ILE A 574 9.68 -3.43 -27.18
N ARG A 575 9.99 -3.05 -25.94
CA ARG A 575 8.98 -2.67 -24.93
C ARG A 575 9.50 -1.49 -24.14
N GLY A 576 8.58 -0.62 -23.72
CA GLY A 576 8.95 0.55 -22.93
C GLY A 576 7.81 1.48 -22.65
N THR A 577 8.14 2.72 -22.30
CA THR A 577 7.17 3.77 -21.93
C THR A 577 7.38 5.00 -22.81
N ILE A 578 6.27 5.57 -23.30
CA ILE A 578 6.21 6.85 -24.00
C ILE A 578 5.51 7.87 -23.11
N THR A 579 6.16 9.02 -22.93
CA THR A 579 5.61 10.16 -22.19
C THR A 579 5.16 11.23 -23.18
N ALA A 580 3.90 11.60 -23.16
CA ALA A 580 3.33 12.69 -23.94
C ALA A 580 2.39 13.54 -23.10
N MET A 581 2.45 14.86 -23.16
CA MET A 581 1.63 15.79 -22.35
C MET A 581 1.68 15.50 -20.83
N GLY A 582 2.79 14.96 -20.32
CA GLY A 582 2.94 14.61 -18.91
C GLY A 582 2.26 13.30 -18.50
N HIS A 583 1.77 12.50 -19.45
CA HIS A 583 1.22 11.17 -19.22
C HIS A 583 2.15 10.10 -19.80
N ASP A 584 2.42 9.08 -18.98
CA ASP A 584 3.17 7.90 -19.38
C ASP A 584 2.23 6.84 -19.95
N SER A 585 2.62 6.24 -21.07
CA SER A 585 1.89 5.17 -21.74
C SER A 585 2.85 4.05 -22.10
N ASP A 586 2.51 2.82 -21.79
CA ASP A 586 3.32 1.68 -22.17
C ASP A 586 3.23 1.43 -23.68
N PHE A 587 4.34 0.99 -24.25
CA PHE A 587 4.36 0.56 -25.65
C PHE A 587 5.06 -0.78 -25.81
N SER A 588 4.65 -1.52 -26.80
CA SER A 588 5.32 -2.72 -27.26
C SER A 588 5.33 -2.77 -28.78
N GLY A 589 6.33 -3.43 -29.34
CA GLY A 589 6.43 -3.52 -30.78
C GLY A 589 7.37 -4.62 -31.24
N THR A 590 7.30 -4.87 -32.55
CA THR A 590 8.15 -5.85 -33.23
C THR A 590 8.80 -5.24 -34.46
N ARG A 591 10.01 -5.70 -34.76
CA ARG A 591 10.72 -5.29 -35.97
C ARG A 591 10.06 -5.95 -37.18
N SER A 592 9.73 -5.16 -38.20
CA SER A 592 9.24 -5.69 -39.47
C SER A 592 10.37 -6.46 -40.19
N PRO A 593 10.10 -7.65 -40.73
CA PRO A 593 11.09 -8.33 -41.55
C PRO A 593 11.42 -7.48 -42.78
N ARG A 594 12.73 -7.44 -43.15
CA ARG A 594 13.21 -6.73 -44.34
C ARG A 594 12.72 -7.37 -45.62
#